data_3f3d4f7450c15d32de0e59363681bb0d
#
_entry.id   3f3d4f7450c15d32de0e59363681bb0d
#
_cell.length_a   1.000
_cell.length_b   1.000
_cell.length_c   1.000
_cell.angle_alpha   90.00
_cell.angle_beta   90.00
_cell.angle_gamma   90.00
#
_symmetry.space_group_name_H-M   'P 1'
#
loop_
_entity.id
_entity.type
_entity.pdbx_description
1 polymer ?
#
loop_
_entity_poly.entity_id
_entity_poly.type
_entity_poly.pdbx_seq_one_letter_code
_entity_poly.pdbx_strand_id
1 'polypeptide(L)'
;MLDFQTLFIWVIPVLFAITLHEASHGWVASIFGDHTARMMGRVTLNPVKHIDPVGTILVPAALLITGVGFIFGWAKPVPINSRALKPKKTGMIYVAIAGPGANFIMAIGWLIIAYFAGDGTILLKMAAAGIYINILLAVFNLLPIPPLDGS
;
A
#
# COMPACT_ATOMS: atom_id res chain seq x y z
N MET A 1 18.58 9.14 -13.49
CA MET A 1 18.13 10.51 -13.20
C MET A 1 16.62 10.55 -13.06
N LEU A 2 16.15 11.21 -12.01
CA LEU A 2 14.71 11.31 -11.74
C LEU A 2 14.14 12.46 -12.59
N ASP A 3 13.29 12.14 -13.55
CA ASP A 3 12.57 13.12 -14.33
C ASP A 3 11.07 13.06 -13.99
N PHE A 4 10.30 14.01 -14.53
CA PHE A 4 8.86 14.08 -14.28
C PHE A 4 8.13 12.82 -14.71
N GLN A 5 8.52 12.26 -15.85
CA GLN A 5 7.87 11.08 -16.40
C GLN A 5 8.11 9.86 -15.50
N THR A 6 9.34 9.64 -15.08
CA THR A 6 9.69 8.53 -14.17
C THR A 6 8.98 8.68 -12.84
N LEU A 7 8.96 9.90 -12.29
CA LEU A 7 8.27 10.18 -11.05
C LEU A 7 6.79 9.86 -11.16
N PHE A 8 6.15 10.29 -12.25
CA PHE A 8 4.73 10.06 -12.51
C PHE A 8 4.42 8.56 -12.63
N ILE A 9 5.27 7.82 -13.35
CA ILE A 9 5.12 6.38 -13.56
C ILE A 9 5.12 5.62 -12.23
N TRP A 10 5.93 6.05 -11.25
CA TRP A 10 6.03 5.37 -9.96
C TRP A 10 5.06 5.89 -8.91
N VAL A 11 4.81 7.19 -8.87
CA VAL A 11 3.97 7.80 -7.82
C VAL A 11 2.54 7.27 -7.87
N ILE A 12 1.95 7.16 -9.05
CA ILE A 12 0.56 6.71 -9.17
C ILE A 12 0.37 5.27 -8.69
N PRO A 13 1.13 4.28 -9.17
CA PRO A 13 0.99 2.92 -8.65
C PRO A 13 1.30 2.80 -7.16
N VAL A 14 2.29 3.52 -6.67
CA VAL A 14 2.67 3.47 -5.25
C VAL A 14 1.55 4.04 -4.37
N LEU A 15 0.97 5.18 -4.76
CA LEU A 15 -0.14 5.77 -4.00
C LEU A 15 -1.33 4.82 -3.91
N PHE A 16 -1.73 4.21 -5.04
CA PHE A 16 -2.82 3.24 -5.03
C PHE A 16 -2.46 1.98 -4.24
N ALA A 17 -1.23 1.49 -4.36
CA ALA A 17 -0.79 0.31 -3.64
C ALA A 17 -0.92 0.50 -2.13
N ILE A 18 -0.42 1.62 -1.62
CA ILE A 18 -0.44 1.93 -0.19
C ILE A 18 -1.86 2.23 0.28
N THR A 19 -2.61 3.02 -0.48
CA THR A 19 -3.97 3.43 -0.12
C THR A 19 -4.89 2.23 0.02
N LEU A 20 -4.91 1.35 -0.98
CA LEU A 20 -5.77 0.17 -0.95
C LEU A 20 -5.28 -0.86 0.06
N HIS A 21 -3.98 -0.98 0.26
CA HIS A 21 -3.42 -1.84 1.30
C HIS A 21 -3.96 -1.44 2.68
N GLU A 22 -3.82 -0.17 3.04
CA GLU A 22 -4.25 0.33 4.35
C GLU A 22 -5.77 0.34 4.49
N ALA A 23 -6.50 0.77 3.46
CA ALA A 23 -7.95 0.76 3.47
C ALA A 23 -8.51 -0.66 3.64
N SER A 24 -7.86 -1.64 3.05
CA SER A 24 -8.28 -3.05 3.16
C SER A 24 -8.16 -3.58 4.57
N HIS A 25 -7.10 -3.23 5.30
CA HIS A 25 -6.98 -3.58 6.72
C HIS A 25 -8.17 -3.05 7.51
N GLY A 26 -8.50 -1.77 7.34
CA GLY A 26 -9.61 -1.15 8.05
C GLY A 26 -10.97 -1.71 7.65
N TRP A 27 -11.14 -2.01 6.36
CA TRP A 27 -12.40 -2.57 5.85
C TRP A 27 -12.64 -3.97 6.42
N VAL A 28 -11.66 -4.84 6.37
CA VAL A 28 -11.78 -6.20 6.92
C VAL A 28 -11.97 -6.15 8.42
N ALA A 29 -11.25 -5.26 9.12
CA ALA A 29 -11.46 -5.07 10.56
C ALA A 29 -12.92 -4.73 10.87
N SER A 30 -13.56 -3.87 10.06
CA SER A 30 -14.95 -3.50 10.24
C SER A 30 -15.91 -4.69 10.08
N ILE A 31 -15.60 -5.62 9.19
CA ILE A 31 -16.37 -6.86 9.00
C ILE A 31 -16.34 -7.72 10.27
N PHE A 32 -15.21 -7.72 10.97
CA PHE A 32 -15.04 -8.49 12.21
C PHE A 32 -15.40 -7.70 13.46
N GLY A 33 -15.99 -6.52 13.33
CA GLY A 33 -16.52 -5.75 14.44
C GLY A 33 -15.67 -4.57 14.91
N ASP A 34 -14.47 -4.39 14.37
CA ASP A 34 -13.64 -3.24 14.68
C ASP A 34 -13.89 -2.10 13.69
N HIS A 35 -14.68 -1.12 14.10
CA HIS A 35 -15.04 0.02 13.29
C HIS A 35 -14.13 1.24 13.49
N THR A 36 -13.02 1.09 14.21
CA THR A 36 -12.14 2.21 14.58
C THR A 36 -11.66 2.98 13.36
N ALA A 37 -11.07 2.29 12.38
CA ALA A 37 -10.56 2.92 11.17
C ALA A 37 -11.69 3.56 10.35
N ARG A 38 -12.83 2.86 10.26
CA ARG A 38 -13.98 3.34 9.50
C ARG A 38 -14.56 4.62 10.13
N MET A 39 -14.67 4.65 11.46
CA MET A 39 -15.19 5.81 12.18
C MET A 39 -14.25 7.03 12.04
N MET A 40 -12.96 6.80 11.86
CA MET A 40 -11.97 7.86 11.65
C MET A 40 -11.87 8.30 10.18
N GLY A 41 -12.72 7.75 9.28
CA GLY A 41 -12.68 8.08 7.87
C GLY A 41 -11.46 7.52 7.13
N ARG A 42 -10.81 6.49 7.68
CA ARG A 42 -9.59 5.91 7.14
C ARG A 42 -9.83 4.74 6.19
N VAL A 43 -11.06 4.26 6.06
CA VAL A 43 -11.45 3.25 5.06
C VAL A 43 -11.88 4.00 3.81
N THR A 44 -10.90 4.43 3.02
CA THR A 44 -11.14 5.32 1.88
C THR A 44 -10.06 5.13 0.84
N LEU A 45 -10.41 5.42 -0.41
CA LEU A 45 -9.48 5.46 -1.54
C LEU A 45 -8.76 6.81 -1.65
N ASN A 46 -9.07 7.77 -0.78
CA ASN A 46 -8.40 9.06 -0.79
C ASN A 46 -7.00 8.93 -0.20
N PRO A 47 -5.93 9.07 -1.02
CA PRO A 47 -4.57 8.87 -0.55
C PRO A 47 -4.12 9.87 0.52
N VAL A 48 -4.74 11.04 0.58
CA VAL A 48 -4.41 12.06 1.58
C VAL A 48 -4.61 11.54 3.00
N LYS A 49 -5.60 10.69 3.20
CA LYS A 49 -5.88 10.11 4.51
C LYS A 49 -4.81 9.14 5.00
N HIS A 50 -3.93 8.70 4.11
CA HIS A 50 -2.87 7.74 4.41
C HIS A 50 -1.46 8.35 4.38
N ILE A 51 -1.36 9.66 4.21
CA ILE A 51 -0.08 10.37 4.22
C ILE A 51 0.40 10.57 5.64
N ASP A 52 1.62 10.10 5.92
CA ASP A 52 2.35 10.42 7.12
C ASP A 52 3.34 11.53 6.75
N PRO A 53 3.26 12.73 7.34
CA PRO A 53 4.16 13.82 6.97
C PRO A 53 5.64 13.46 7.06
N VAL A 54 6.02 12.66 8.06
CA VAL A 54 7.41 12.23 8.21
C VAL A 54 7.74 11.10 7.23
N GLY A 55 6.96 10.02 7.22
CA GLY A 55 7.28 8.83 6.46
C GLY A 55 7.04 8.95 4.97
N THR A 56 6.04 9.71 4.56
CA THR A 56 5.65 9.82 3.15
C THR A 56 6.34 10.98 2.44
N ILE A 57 6.65 12.05 3.17
CA ILE A 57 7.18 13.28 2.58
C ILE A 57 8.60 13.54 3.04
N LEU A 58 8.83 13.66 4.34
CA LEU A 58 10.11 14.11 4.88
C LEU A 58 11.24 13.12 4.62
N VAL A 59 11.04 11.85 4.93
CA VAL A 59 12.09 10.82 4.78
C VAL A 59 12.43 10.58 3.30
N PRO A 60 11.47 10.39 2.39
CA PRO A 60 11.80 10.26 0.96
C PRO A 60 12.51 11.50 0.41
N ALA A 61 12.07 12.70 0.79
CA ALA A 61 12.70 13.94 0.33
C ALA A 61 14.14 14.07 0.84
N ALA A 62 14.38 13.73 2.11
CA ALA A 62 15.73 13.77 2.70
C ALA A 62 16.65 12.78 2.02
N LEU A 63 16.19 11.58 1.73
CA LEU A 63 16.98 10.56 1.02
C LEU A 63 17.30 11.01 -0.40
N LEU A 64 16.36 11.66 -1.07
CA LEU A 64 16.56 12.18 -2.40
C LEU A 64 17.60 13.29 -2.42
N ILE A 65 17.53 14.23 -1.46
CA ILE A 65 18.44 15.37 -1.36
C ILE A 65 19.87 14.91 -1.02
N THR A 66 20.01 13.93 -0.13
CA THR A 66 21.32 13.43 0.29
C THR A 66 22.00 12.55 -0.77
N GLY A 67 21.25 12.07 -1.76
CA GLY A 67 21.82 11.30 -2.86
C GLY A 67 22.34 9.93 -2.47
N VAL A 68 21.76 9.30 -1.44
CA VAL A 68 22.24 7.99 -0.94
C VAL A 68 22.00 6.82 -1.90
N GLY A 69 21.27 7.05 -3.02
CA GLY A 69 21.09 6.03 -4.04
C GLY A 69 19.88 5.14 -3.88
N PHE A 70 19.11 5.29 -2.80
CA PHE A 70 17.84 4.60 -2.63
C PHE A 70 16.84 5.52 -1.95
N ILE A 71 15.56 5.20 -2.12
CA ILE A 71 14.46 5.97 -1.53
C ILE A 71 13.53 4.97 -0.84
N PHE A 72 13.14 5.29 0.39
CA PHE A 72 12.09 4.56 1.08
C PHE A 72 11.26 5.52 1.93
N GLY A 73 10.13 5.03 2.38
CA GLY A 73 9.24 5.78 3.24
C GLY A 73 8.12 4.86 3.72
N TRP A 74 7.17 5.45 4.43
CA TRP A 74 6.02 4.71 4.93
C TRP A 74 4.77 5.57 4.90
N ALA A 75 3.63 4.89 4.86
CA ALA A 75 2.33 5.53 4.99
C ALA A 75 1.87 5.52 6.44
N LYS A 76 0.87 6.33 6.74
CA LYS A 76 0.25 6.35 8.05
C LYS A 76 -0.60 5.09 8.22
N PRO A 77 -0.26 4.19 9.15
CA PRO A 77 -1.00 2.95 9.32
C PRO A 77 -2.44 3.20 9.75
N VAL A 78 -3.35 2.33 9.31
CA VAL A 78 -4.74 2.36 9.74
C VAL A 78 -4.84 1.83 11.16
N PRO A 79 -5.56 2.52 12.07
CA PRO A 79 -5.69 2.05 13.45
C PRO A 79 -6.58 0.82 13.55
N ILE A 80 -6.07 -0.23 14.22
CA ILE A 80 -6.78 -1.48 14.45
C ILE A 80 -6.87 -1.72 15.95
N ASN A 81 -8.09 -1.93 16.44
CA ASN A 81 -8.34 -2.31 17.83
C ASN A 81 -8.63 -3.80 17.88
N SER A 82 -7.62 -4.59 18.19
CA SER A 82 -7.74 -6.05 18.19
C SER A 82 -8.77 -6.57 19.21
N ARG A 83 -9.03 -5.81 20.26
CA ARG A 83 -10.03 -6.19 21.31
C ARG A 83 -11.46 -6.17 20.76
N ALA A 84 -11.72 -5.37 19.72
CA ALA A 84 -13.04 -5.27 19.10
C ALA A 84 -13.30 -6.37 18.08
N LEU A 85 -12.28 -7.07 17.62
CA LEU A 85 -12.41 -8.14 16.63
C LEU A 85 -13.10 -9.37 17.21
N LYS A 86 -14.11 -9.89 16.52
CA LYS A 86 -14.86 -11.09 16.94
C LYS A 86 -15.13 -12.00 15.75
N PRO A 87 -14.60 -13.25 15.74
CA PRO A 87 -13.65 -13.79 16.73
C PRO A 87 -12.28 -13.12 16.62
N LYS A 88 -11.64 -12.89 17.76
CA LYS A 88 -10.40 -12.11 17.80
C LYS A 88 -9.28 -12.72 16.97
N LYS A 89 -8.97 -14.01 17.20
CA LYS A 89 -7.88 -14.70 16.52
C LYS A 89 -8.11 -14.75 15.01
N THR A 90 -9.30 -15.19 14.59
CA THR A 90 -9.66 -15.26 13.18
C THR A 90 -9.68 -13.88 12.55
N GLY A 91 -10.24 -12.90 13.24
CA GLY A 91 -10.28 -11.52 12.77
C GLY A 91 -8.88 -10.95 12.56
N MET A 92 -7.97 -11.17 13.49
CA MET A 92 -6.57 -10.71 13.35
C MET A 92 -5.88 -11.30 12.14
N ILE A 93 -6.11 -12.60 11.87
CA ILE A 93 -5.52 -13.26 10.70
C ILE A 93 -6.04 -12.61 9.41
N TYR A 94 -7.36 -12.47 9.29
CA TYR A 94 -7.94 -11.87 8.08
C TYR A 94 -7.57 -10.40 7.90
N VAL A 95 -7.50 -9.64 8.98
CA VAL A 95 -7.02 -8.25 8.92
C VAL A 95 -5.58 -8.21 8.43
N ALA A 96 -4.72 -9.07 8.96
CA ALA A 96 -3.30 -9.09 8.59
C ALA A 96 -3.10 -9.41 7.09
N ILE A 97 -3.86 -10.36 6.55
CA ILE A 97 -3.71 -10.73 5.14
C ILE A 97 -4.47 -9.83 4.18
N ALA A 98 -5.35 -8.98 4.68
CA ALA A 98 -6.17 -8.08 3.85
C ALA A 98 -5.30 -7.09 3.06
N GLY A 99 -4.28 -6.52 3.68
CA GLY A 99 -3.36 -5.60 3.02
C GLY A 99 -2.59 -6.26 1.88
N PRO A 100 -1.82 -7.31 2.18
CA PRO A 100 -1.14 -8.08 1.14
C PRO A 100 -2.08 -8.63 0.08
N GLY A 101 -3.27 -9.10 0.48
CA GLY A 101 -4.29 -9.59 -0.45
C GLY A 101 -4.73 -8.52 -1.45
N ALA A 102 -4.95 -7.30 -0.98
CA ALA A 102 -5.28 -6.17 -1.85
C ALA A 102 -4.16 -5.89 -2.84
N ASN A 103 -2.90 -5.98 -2.40
CA ASN A 103 -1.76 -5.80 -3.28
C ASN A 103 -1.69 -6.87 -4.37
N PHE A 104 -1.97 -8.13 -4.05
CA PHE A 104 -2.02 -9.19 -5.07
C PHE A 104 -3.12 -8.91 -6.10
N ILE A 105 -4.29 -8.49 -5.66
CA ILE A 105 -5.39 -8.15 -6.56
C ILE A 105 -4.99 -6.98 -7.48
N MET A 106 -4.36 -5.96 -6.93
CA MET A 106 -3.89 -4.84 -7.73
C MET A 106 -2.80 -5.24 -8.72
N ALA A 107 -1.90 -6.16 -8.34
CA ALA A 107 -0.89 -6.68 -9.25
C ALA A 107 -1.55 -7.36 -10.46
N ILE A 108 -2.60 -8.14 -10.23
CA ILE A 108 -3.37 -8.76 -11.31
C ILE A 108 -4.02 -7.69 -12.19
N GLY A 109 -4.60 -6.64 -11.59
CA GLY A 109 -5.17 -5.52 -12.33
C GLY A 109 -4.15 -4.82 -13.22
N TRP A 110 -2.97 -4.55 -12.70
CA TRP A 110 -1.89 -3.95 -13.50
C TRP A 110 -1.39 -4.90 -14.59
N LEU A 111 -1.37 -6.21 -14.34
CA LEU A 111 -1.01 -7.19 -15.36
C LEU A 111 -1.99 -7.16 -16.52
N ILE A 112 -3.28 -7.07 -16.24
CA ILE A 112 -4.31 -6.93 -17.26
C ILE A 112 -4.11 -5.65 -18.07
N ILE A 113 -3.83 -4.54 -17.40
CA ILE A 113 -3.52 -3.26 -18.06
C ILE A 113 -2.29 -3.40 -18.95
N ALA A 114 -1.24 -4.05 -18.46
CA ALA A 114 -0.01 -4.28 -19.24
C ALA A 114 -0.27 -5.08 -20.50
N TYR A 115 -1.16 -6.07 -20.42
CA TYR A 115 -1.51 -6.89 -21.58
C TYR A 115 -2.13 -6.07 -22.71
N PHE A 116 -2.95 -5.09 -22.38
CA PHE A 116 -3.63 -4.24 -23.36
C PHE A 116 -2.86 -2.96 -23.70
N ALA A 117 -1.81 -2.62 -22.96
CA ALA A 117 -1.03 -1.42 -23.22
C ALA A 117 -0.10 -1.63 -24.42
N GLY A 118 0.10 -0.57 -25.21
CA GLY A 118 1.02 -0.61 -26.34
C GLY A 118 2.46 -0.64 -25.89
N ASP A 119 3.33 -1.27 -26.70
CA ASP A 119 4.75 -1.33 -26.42
C ASP A 119 5.37 0.07 -26.32
N GLY A 120 6.24 0.26 -25.34
CA GLY A 120 6.95 1.50 -25.13
C GLY A 120 6.13 2.66 -24.58
N THR A 121 4.86 2.44 -24.29
CA THR A 121 3.99 3.50 -23.77
C THR A 121 4.26 3.77 -22.28
N ILE A 122 3.88 4.97 -21.83
CA ILE A 122 3.92 5.32 -20.41
C ILE A 122 3.02 4.38 -19.61
N LEU A 123 1.86 4.02 -20.16
CA LEU A 123 0.93 3.12 -19.49
C LEU A 123 1.55 1.75 -19.23
N LEU A 124 2.29 1.20 -20.20
CA LEU A 124 2.99 -0.07 -20.00
C LEU A 124 4.05 0.03 -18.90
N LYS A 125 4.82 1.11 -18.90
CA LYS A 125 5.83 1.35 -17.86
C LYS A 125 5.19 1.50 -16.49
N MET A 126 4.07 2.21 -16.40
CA MET A 126 3.32 2.36 -15.16
C MET A 126 2.75 1.03 -14.67
N ALA A 127 2.20 0.22 -15.58
CA ALA A 127 1.70 -1.10 -15.23
C ALA A 127 2.81 -2.02 -14.71
N ALA A 128 3.98 -1.97 -15.33
CA ALA A 128 5.14 -2.73 -14.85
C ALA A 128 5.55 -2.30 -13.44
N ALA A 129 5.58 -0.99 -13.18
CA ALA A 129 5.85 -0.45 -11.85
C ALA A 129 4.78 -0.89 -10.84
N GLY A 130 3.52 -0.87 -11.25
CA GLY A 130 2.40 -1.31 -10.42
C GLY A 130 2.49 -2.77 -10.02
N ILE A 131 2.81 -3.64 -10.96
CA ILE A 131 3.03 -5.06 -10.70
C ILE A 131 4.17 -5.23 -9.69
N TYR A 132 5.30 -4.59 -9.95
CA TYR A 132 6.48 -4.69 -9.10
C TYR A 132 6.20 -4.26 -7.67
N ILE A 133 5.66 -3.05 -7.49
CA ILE A 133 5.46 -2.51 -6.13
C ILE A 133 4.42 -3.30 -5.35
N ASN A 134 3.35 -3.76 -6.01
CA ASN A 134 2.31 -4.51 -5.33
C ASN A 134 2.81 -5.89 -4.89
N ILE A 135 3.57 -6.59 -5.73
CA ILE A 135 4.15 -7.88 -5.35
C ILE A 135 5.18 -7.69 -4.24
N LEU A 136 6.02 -6.67 -4.35
CA LEU A 136 7.01 -6.36 -3.33
C LEU A 136 6.34 -6.12 -1.96
N LEU A 137 5.32 -5.28 -1.91
CA LEU A 137 4.60 -4.99 -0.68
C LEU A 137 3.89 -6.22 -0.13
N ALA A 138 3.27 -7.02 -1.00
CA ALA A 138 2.58 -8.23 -0.57
C ALA A 138 3.56 -9.23 0.06
N VAL A 139 4.68 -9.49 -0.60
CA VAL A 139 5.66 -10.47 -0.13
C VAL A 139 6.31 -10.01 1.17
N PHE A 140 6.77 -8.75 1.23
CA PHE A 140 7.42 -8.25 2.45
C PHE A 140 6.47 -8.19 3.63
N ASN A 141 5.22 -7.79 3.43
CA ASN A 141 4.26 -7.67 4.53
C ASN A 141 3.72 -9.02 5.01
N LEU A 142 3.95 -10.10 4.29
CA LEU A 142 3.64 -11.45 4.78
C LEU A 142 4.74 -12.03 5.66
N LEU A 143 5.91 -11.41 5.72
CA LEU A 143 6.98 -11.87 6.61
C LEU A 143 6.60 -11.65 8.06
N PRO A 144 6.92 -12.62 8.96
CA PRO A 144 6.58 -12.51 10.38
C PRO A 144 7.57 -11.63 11.16
N ILE A 145 7.85 -10.43 10.67
CA ILE A 145 8.80 -9.49 11.25
C ILE A 145 8.09 -8.16 11.52
N PRO A 146 8.02 -7.68 12.76
CA PRO A 146 7.47 -6.35 13.02
C PRO A 146 8.32 -5.26 12.35
N PRO A 147 7.71 -4.20 11.82
CA PRO A 147 6.30 -3.79 11.87
C PRO A 147 5.45 -4.31 10.70
N LEU A 148 5.83 -5.41 10.08
CA LEU A 148 5.16 -5.95 8.91
C LEU A 148 3.87 -6.69 9.29
N ASP A 149 2.95 -6.84 8.32
CA ASP A 149 1.61 -7.37 8.57
C ASP A 149 1.61 -8.83 9.03
N GLY A 150 2.61 -9.62 8.59
CA GLY A 150 2.74 -11.02 8.96
C GLY A 150 3.16 -11.25 10.41
N SER A 151 3.54 -10.19 11.09
CA SER A 151 3.88 -10.29 12.51
C SER A 151 2.60 -10.20 13.36
#